data_ee0c9d770bc65e42bea1b61cca9ee4b4
#
_entry.id   ee0c9d770bc65e42bea1b61cca9ee4b4
#
_cell.length_a   1.000
_cell.length_b   1.000
_cell.length_c   1.000
_cell.angle_alpha   90.00
_cell.angle_beta   90.00
_cell.angle_gamma   90.00
#
_symmetry.space_group_name_H-M   'P 1'
#
loop_
_entity.id
_entity.type
_entity.pdbx_description
1 polymer ?
#
loop_
_entity_poly.entity_id
_entity_poly.type
_entity_poly.pdbx_seq_one_letter_code
_entity_poly.pdbx_strand_id
1 'polypeptide(L)'
;MLVLLLLWGRGDAFTLSILGENGLSINLYTILFIAFFGIGYGAYYATADMPIPMVADCSDYETYRSGKYIPGIMGTLFSLVDKLVSSLSATVVGIAVSFVGLQSLPTQYDLYTPGMNWVVIVLFCIIPMVAWAATLIAMKGYTLTGAKMKEIQAVNACRRDAVAKGMKLEEAMDKWQTMDQLPAEYRS
;
A
#
# COMPACT_ATOMS: atom_id res chain seq x y z
N MET A 1 14.67 6.59 11.02
CA MET A 1 14.72 5.15 11.32
C MET A 1 16.02 4.52 10.88
N LEU A 2 16.40 4.52 9.58
CA LEU A 2 17.64 3.92 9.08
C LEU A 2 18.88 4.38 9.84
N VAL A 3 19.05 5.70 10.06
CA VAL A 3 20.19 6.27 10.78
C VAL A 3 20.25 5.77 12.23
N LEU A 4 19.12 5.65 12.92
CA LEU A 4 19.05 5.09 14.27
C LEU A 4 19.46 3.63 14.30
N LEU A 5 19.02 2.82 13.32
CA LEU A 5 19.42 1.42 13.22
C LEU A 5 20.90 1.25 12.89
N LEU A 6 21.49 2.15 12.10
CA LEU A 6 22.92 2.18 11.83
C LEU A 6 23.76 2.57 13.04
N LEU A 7 23.18 3.31 13.98
CA LEU A 7 23.80 3.67 15.27
C LEU A 7 23.59 2.61 16.35
N TRP A 8 22.89 1.52 16.05
CA TRP A 8 22.71 0.40 16.97
C TRP A 8 24.06 -0.16 17.42
N GLY A 9 24.22 -0.37 18.72
CA GLY A 9 25.45 -0.89 19.30
C GLY A 9 26.50 0.17 19.67
N ARG A 10 26.26 1.45 19.37
CA ARG A 10 27.07 2.56 19.90
C ARG A 10 26.47 3.12 21.19
N GLY A 11 26.00 2.22 22.03
CA GLY A 11 25.12 2.27 23.20
C GLY A 11 25.20 3.43 24.18
N ASP A 12 26.34 4.08 24.34
CA ASP A 12 26.50 5.06 25.43
C ASP A 12 26.13 6.51 25.03
N ALA A 13 25.97 6.78 23.77
CA ALA A 13 25.76 8.14 23.27
C ALA A 13 24.33 8.71 23.53
N PHE A 14 23.37 7.88 23.95
CA PHE A 14 21.96 8.25 24.06
C PHE A 14 21.32 7.85 25.39
N THR A 15 22.08 7.60 26.44
CA THR A 15 21.54 7.22 27.74
C THR A 15 20.93 8.42 28.46
N LEU A 16 19.63 8.57 28.34
CA LEU A 16 18.82 9.33 29.30
C LEU A 16 18.07 8.30 30.15
N SER A 17 18.63 7.95 31.30
CA SER A 17 17.98 7.07 32.27
C SER A 17 16.86 7.82 32.97
N ILE A 18 15.60 7.44 32.75
CA ILE A 18 14.44 8.10 33.35
C ILE A 18 13.97 7.40 34.64
N LEU A 19 14.43 6.18 34.94
CA LEU A 19 14.03 5.45 36.17
C LEU A 19 15.17 4.57 36.71
N GLY A 20 15.39 4.68 38.02
CA GLY A 20 16.52 4.07 38.74
C GLY A 20 16.45 2.54 38.90
N GLU A 21 17.51 2.09 39.41
CA GLU A 21 18.16 0.81 39.78
C GLU A 21 17.46 -0.54 39.51
N ASN A 22 16.15 -0.66 39.29
CA ASN A 22 15.47 -1.91 38.96
C ASN A 22 14.24 -1.71 38.05
N GLY A 23 14.14 -0.62 37.34
CA GLY A 23 13.00 -0.29 36.46
C GLY A 23 13.37 -0.19 34.99
N LEU A 24 12.38 -0.07 34.14
CA LEU A 24 12.51 0.15 32.69
C LEU A 24 13.47 1.33 32.42
N SER A 25 14.68 1.07 31.94
CA SER A 25 15.57 2.15 31.49
C SER A 25 15.16 2.57 30.09
N ILE A 26 14.42 3.65 29.98
CA ILE A 26 14.08 4.27 28.70
C ILE A 26 15.20 5.24 28.35
N ASN A 27 15.97 4.95 27.32
CA ASN A 27 16.99 5.84 26.81
C ASN A 27 16.45 6.70 25.65
N LEU A 28 17.13 7.79 25.32
CA LEU A 28 16.76 8.68 24.21
C LEU A 28 16.64 7.93 22.89
N TYR A 29 17.48 6.91 22.65
CA TYR A 29 17.42 6.03 21.49
C TYR A 29 16.06 5.33 21.39
N THR A 30 15.56 4.76 22.48
CA THR A 30 14.27 4.07 22.54
C THR A 30 13.12 5.04 22.22
N ILE A 31 13.15 6.24 22.79
CA ILE A 31 12.13 7.27 22.53
C ILE A 31 12.12 7.66 21.05
N LEU A 32 13.28 7.94 20.48
CA LEU A 32 13.42 8.30 19.07
C LEU A 32 13.01 7.14 18.16
N PHE A 33 13.39 5.90 18.52
CA PHE A 33 13.00 4.71 17.78
C PHE A 33 11.48 4.56 17.74
N ILE A 34 10.80 4.61 18.88
CA ILE A 34 9.34 4.49 18.97
C ILE A 34 8.66 5.63 18.22
N ALA A 35 9.15 6.87 18.34
CA ALA A 35 8.57 8.01 17.63
C ALA A 35 8.68 7.86 16.12
N PHE A 36 9.86 7.56 15.57
CA PHE A 36 10.05 7.37 14.14
C PHE A 36 9.34 6.11 13.60
N PHE A 37 9.31 5.04 14.40
CA PHE A 37 8.56 3.84 14.06
C PHE A 37 7.06 4.12 14.02
N GLY A 38 6.52 4.81 15.03
CA GLY A 38 5.10 5.18 15.10
C GLY A 38 4.67 6.09 13.96
N ILE A 39 5.48 7.12 13.61
CA ILE A 39 5.21 7.99 12.46
C ILE A 39 5.25 7.19 11.16
N GLY A 40 6.28 6.34 10.96
CA GLY A 40 6.42 5.52 9.76
C GLY A 40 5.28 4.51 9.61
N TYR A 41 4.90 3.85 10.68
CA TYR A 41 3.78 2.91 10.70
C TYR A 41 2.43 3.61 10.51
N GLY A 42 2.25 4.78 11.12
CA GLY A 42 1.06 5.62 10.92
C GLY A 42 0.89 6.03 9.46
N ALA A 43 1.96 6.50 8.82
CA ALA A 43 1.95 6.83 7.40
C ALA A 43 1.66 5.59 6.51
N TYR A 44 2.24 4.43 6.84
CA TYR A 44 1.99 3.17 6.14
C TYR A 44 0.49 2.79 6.21
N TYR A 45 -0.09 2.76 7.40
CA TYR A 45 -1.52 2.42 7.56
C TYR A 45 -2.45 3.44 6.93
N ALA A 46 -2.11 4.72 6.92
CA ALA A 46 -2.90 5.73 6.23
C ALA A 46 -2.99 5.49 4.70
N THR A 47 -2.03 4.80 4.13
CA THR A 47 -1.98 4.51 2.68
C THR A 47 -2.33 3.06 2.32
N ALA A 48 -2.42 2.16 3.31
CA ALA A 48 -2.61 0.72 3.10
C ALA A 48 -3.92 0.39 2.36
N ASP A 49 -4.99 1.14 2.62
CA ASP A 49 -6.31 0.91 2.03
C ASP A 49 -6.52 1.65 0.69
N MET A 50 -5.57 2.47 0.25
CA MET A 50 -5.68 3.18 -1.05
C MET A 50 -5.88 2.28 -2.27
N PRO A 51 -5.34 1.06 -2.36
CA PRO A 51 -5.60 0.18 -3.50
C PRO A 51 -7.08 -0.23 -3.65
N ILE A 52 -7.86 -0.26 -2.59
CA ILE A 52 -9.28 -0.68 -2.64
C ILE A 52 -10.12 0.24 -3.54
N PRO A 53 -10.16 1.57 -3.34
CA PRO A 53 -10.85 2.46 -4.26
C PRO A 53 -10.26 2.43 -5.67
N MET A 54 -8.95 2.23 -5.84
CA MET A 54 -8.33 2.10 -7.17
C MET A 54 -8.84 0.87 -7.93
N VAL A 55 -9.12 -0.24 -7.26
CA VAL A 55 -9.74 -1.42 -7.90
C VAL A 55 -11.17 -1.11 -8.34
N ALA A 56 -11.92 -0.34 -7.57
CA ALA A 56 -13.25 0.13 -7.96
C ALA A 56 -13.18 1.05 -9.19
N ASP A 57 -12.24 2.00 -9.20
CA ASP A 57 -12.00 2.89 -10.35
C ASP A 57 -11.64 2.11 -11.62
N CYS A 58 -10.84 1.05 -11.53
CA CYS A 58 -10.54 0.16 -12.65
C CYS A 58 -11.78 -0.57 -13.16
N SER A 59 -12.67 -1.00 -12.27
CA SER A 59 -13.95 -1.63 -12.66
C SER A 59 -14.89 -0.65 -13.38
N ASP A 60 -14.96 0.60 -12.89
CA ASP A 60 -15.73 1.66 -13.52
C ASP A 60 -15.17 2.04 -14.89
N TYR A 61 -13.85 2.08 -15.02
CA TYR A 61 -13.16 2.31 -16.30
C TYR A 61 -13.43 1.19 -17.30
N GLU A 62 -13.40 -0.08 -16.87
CA GLU A 62 -13.73 -1.20 -17.77
C GLU A 62 -15.18 -1.14 -18.20
N THR A 63 -16.11 -0.78 -17.32
CA THR A 63 -17.51 -0.56 -17.66
C THR A 63 -17.66 0.57 -18.69
N TYR A 64 -16.92 1.66 -18.52
CA TYR A 64 -16.89 2.77 -19.48
C TYR A 64 -16.39 2.34 -20.86
N ARG A 65 -15.32 1.52 -20.88
CA ARG A 65 -14.64 1.06 -22.10
C ARG A 65 -15.39 -0.03 -22.84
N SER A 66 -15.84 -1.05 -22.12
CA SER A 66 -16.41 -2.28 -22.74
C SER A 66 -17.91 -2.48 -22.49
N GLY A 67 -18.53 -1.65 -21.65
CA GLY A 67 -19.91 -1.83 -21.21
C GLY A 67 -20.11 -2.99 -20.22
N LYS A 68 -19.04 -3.71 -19.86
CA LYS A 68 -19.12 -4.88 -18.98
C LYS A 68 -18.80 -4.48 -17.54
N TYR A 69 -19.76 -4.64 -16.66
CA TYR A 69 -19.56 -4.40 -15.23
C TYR A 69 -19.02 -5.68 -14.56
N ILE A 70 -17.72 -5.67 -14.23
CA ILE A 70 -16.99 -6.86 -13.74
C ILE A 70 -16.29 -6.67 -12.40
N PRO A 71 -16.91 -6.06 -11.37
CA PRO A 71 -16.26 -5.78 -10.10
C PRO A 71 -15.79 -7.04 -9.38
N GLY A 72 -16.51 -8.16 -9.53
CA GLY A 72 -16.14 -9.43 -8.92
C GLY A 72 -14.81 -9.99 -9.46
N ILE A 73 -14.56 -9.87 -10.75
CA ILE A 73 -13.30 -10.30 -11.37
C ILE A 73 -12.15 -9.42 -10.88
N MET A 74 -12.34 -8.10 -10.86
CA MET A 74 -11.31 -7.16 -10.38
C MET A 74 -10.97 -7.39 -8.90
N GLY A 75 -11.98 -7.58 -8.04
CA GLY A 75 -11.78 -7.92 -6.63
C GLY A 75 -11.08 -9.26 -6.43
N THR A 76 -11.39 -10.26 -7.22
CA THR A 76 -10.75 -11.58 -7.16
C THR A 76 -9.27 -11.51 -7.57
N LEU A 77 -8.95 -10.79 -8.65
CA LEU A 77 -7.57 -10.56 -9.09
C LEU A 77 -6.75 -9.82 -8.02
N PHE A 78 -7.33 -8.77 -7.44
CA PHE A 78 -6.68 -8.05 -6.34
C PHE A 78 -6.39 -8.98 -5.16
N SER A 79 -7.39 -9.76 -4.71
CA SER A 79 -7.22 -10.70 -3.60
C SER A 79 -6.20 -11.81 -3.90
N LEU A 80 -6.12 -12.28 -5.15
CA LEU A 80 -5.12 -13.25 -5.57
C LEU A 80 -3.72 -12.69 -5.45
N VAL A 81 -3.49 -11.48 -5.99
CA VAL A 81 -2.18 -10.81 -5.93
C VAL A 81 -1.80 -10.53 -4.47
N ASP A 82 -2.72 -10.04 -3.66
CA ASP A 82 -2.49 -9.77 -2.23
C ASP A 82 -2.03 -11.05 -1.48
N LYS A 83 -2.72 -12.17 -1.70
CA LYS A 83 -2.35 -13.45 -1.07
C LYS A 83 -1.02 -14.00 -1.57
N LEU A 84 -0.72 -13.85 -2.86
CA LEU A 84 0.57 -14.26 -3.41
C LEU A 84 1.72 -13.44 -2.80
N VAL A 85 1.58 -12.12 -2.74
CA VAL A 85 2.58 -11.24 -2.13
C VAL A 85 2.74 -11.52 -0.64
N SER A 86 1.64 -11.72 0.08
CA SER A 86 1.66 -12.02 1.51
C SER A 86 2.36 -13.35 1.81
N SER A 87 2.16 -14.38 0.99
CA SER A 87 2.87 -15.67 1.15
C SER A 87 4.37 -15.57 0.84
N LEU A 88 4.73 -14.76 -0.16
CA LEU A 88 6.14 -14.50 -0.48
C LEU A 88 6.86 -13.73 0.63
N SER A 89 6.17 -12.86 1.36
CA SER A 89 6.79 -12.08 2.43
C SER A 89 7.35 -12.96 3.54
N ALA A 90 6.63 -14.00 3.95
CA ALA A 90 7.09 -14.98 4.94
C ALA A 90 8.36 -15.72 4.46
N THR A 91 8.41 -16.08 3.18
CA THR A 91 9.58 -16.72 2.56
C THR A 91 10.79 -15.79 2.56
N VAL A 92 10.59 -14.52 2.20
CA VAL A 92 11.68 -13.51 2.21
C VAL A 92 12.26 -13.33 3.62
N VAL A 93 11.40 -13.25 4.64
CA VAL A 93 11.83 -13.17 6.04
C VAL A 93 12.62 -14.41 6.43
N GLY A 94 12.11 -15.62 6.11
CA GLY A 94 12.79 -16.88 6.40
C GLY A 94 14.18 -16.97 5.76
N ILE A 95 14.31 -16.59 4.49
CA ILE A 95 15.59 -16.53 3.78
C ILE A 95 16.54 -15.52 4.45
N ALA A 96 16.06 -14.31 4.76
CA ALA A 96 16.88 -13.28 5.39
C ALA A 96 17.43 -13.72 6.76
N VAL A 97 16.62 -14.42 7.55
CA VAL A 97 17.01 -14.97 8.86
C VAL A 97 17.98 -16.12 8.70
N SER A 98 17.82 -16.97 7.69
CA SER A 98 18.74 -18.10 7.43
C SER A 98 20.16 -17.65 7.05
N PHE A 99 20.32 -16.49 6.41
CA PHE A 99 21.63 -15.91 6.12
C PHE A 99 22.45 -15.58 7.37
N VAL A 100 21.79 -15.38 8.51
CA VAL A 100 22.43 -15.11 9.80
C VAL A 100 22.67 -16.42 10.58
N GLY A 101 22.33 -17.58 10.00
CA GLY A 101 22.53 -18.90 10.59
C GLY A 101 21.42 -19.33 11.55
N LEU A 102 20.32 -18.62 11.65
CA LEU A 102 19.16 -19.01 12.44
C LEU A 102 18.27 -19.96 11.64
N GLN A 103 17.85 -21.06 12.29
CA GLN A 103 16.95 -22.08 11.70
C GLN A 103 15.47 -21.82 12.00
N SER A 104 15.18 -20.82 12.83
CA SER A 104 13.83 -20.41 13.21
C SER A 104 13.73 -18.89 13.26
N LEU A 105 12.50 -18.36 13.38
CA LEU A 105 12.31 -16.92 13.59
C LEU A 105 13.04 -16.48 14.87
N PRO A 106 13.71 -15.31 14.84
CA PRO A 106 14.50 -14.83 15.95
C PRO A 106 13.63 -14.60 17.19
N THR A 107 14.16 -15.00 18.32
CA THR A 107 13.59 -14.76 19.65
C THR A 107 14.28 -13.57 20.32
N GLN A 108 13.78 -13.16 21.48
CA GLN A 108 14.42 -12.10 22.27
C GLN A 108 15.87 -12.40 22.68
N TYR A 109 16.27 -13.68 22.66
CA TYR A 109 17.63 -14.11 22.99
C TYR A 109 18.60 -14.05 21.82
N ASP A 110 18.09 -13.94 20.60
CA ASP A 110 18.87 -13.92 19.35
C ASP A 110 19.27 -12.51 18.91
N LEU A 111 18.89 -11.47 19.66
CA LEU A 111 19.14 -10.05 19.36
C LEU A 111 20.62 -9.71 19.13
N TYR A 112 21.52 -10.43 19.77
CA TYR A 112 22.97 -10.22 19.70
C TYR A 112 23.67 -11.10 18.68
N THR A 113 22.92 -11.85 17.87
CA THR A 113 23.51 -12.67 16.81
C THR A 113 24.22 -11.79 15.80
N PRO A 114 25.52 -12.07 15.48
CA PRO A 114 26.25 -11.29 14.49
C PRO A 114 25.53 -11.26 13.15
N GLY A 115 25.34 -10.06 12.59
CA GLY A 115 24.62 -9.86 11.33
C GLY A 115 23.12 -9.59 11.46
N MET A 116 22.49 -9.85 12.60
CA MET A 116 21.04 -9.58 12.79
C MET A 116 20.69 -8.11 12.54
N ASN A 117 21.57 -7.20 12.92
CA ASN A 117 21.40 -5.77 12.65
C ASN A 117 21.20 -5.49 11.14
N TRP A 118 21.95 -6.14 10.27
CA TRP A 118 21.80 -6.01 8.82
C TRP A 118 20.48 -6.58 8.31
N VAL A 119 20.03 -7.70 8.86
CA VAL A 119 18.72 -8.28 8.54
C VAL A 119 17.61 -7.31 8.88
N VAL A 120 17.65 -6.71 10.07
CA VAL A 120 16.66 -5.69 10.49
C VAL A 120 16.72 -4.48 9.58
N ILE A 121 17.88 -3.95 9.25
CA ILE A 121 18.03 -2.79 8.35
C ILE A 121 17.44 -3.10 6.97
N VAL A 122 17.74 -4.25 6.41
CA VAL A 122 17.25 -4.65 5.08
C VAL A 122 15.73 -4.81 5.10
N LEU A 123 15.19 -5.55 6.05
CA LEU A 123 13.75 -5.85 6.10
C LEU A 123 12.91 -4.62 6.48
N PHE A 124 13.36 -3.80 7.44
CA PHE A 124 12.58 -2.66 7.94
C PHE A 124 12.82 -1.35 7.21
N CYS A 125 13.95 -1.20 6.54
CA CYS A 125 14.27 0.06 5.87
C CYS A 125 14.40 -0.11 4.37
N ILE A 126 15.30 -0.98 3.91
CA ILE A 126 15.65 -1.06 2.48
C ILE A 126 14.47 -1.57 1.65
N ILE A 127 13.89 -2.71 2.04
CA ILE A 127 12.76 -3.30 1.30
C ILE A 127 11.56 -2.34 1.21
N PRO A 128 11.07 -1.73 2.31
CA PRO A 128 9.98 -0.76 2.23
C PRO A 128 10.32 0.48 1.40
N MET A 129 11.55 1.00 1.49
CA MET A 129 11.98 2.15 0.67
C MET A 129 11.95 1.82 -0.83
N VAL A 130 12.43 0.64 -1.22
CA VAL A 130 12.39 0.17 -2.61
C VAL A 130 10.95 -0.03 -3.07
N ALA A 131 10.10 -0.62 -2.23
CA ALA A 131 8.69 -0.81 -2.52
C ALA A 131 7.96 0.52 -2.73
N TRP A 132 8.20 1.51 -1.88
CA TRP A 132 7.61 2.85 -2.04
C TRP A 132 8.13 3.56 -3.29
N ALA A 133 9.42 3.47 -3.58
CA ALA A 133 9.96 4.01 -4.82
C ALA A 133 9.31 3.37 -6.06
N ALA A 134 9.14 2.06 -6.06
CA ALA A 134 8.44 1.34 -7.13
C ALA A 134 6.96 1.78 -7.25
N THR A 135 6.27 1.96 -6.12
CA THR A 135 4.89 2.47 -6.09
C THR A 135 4.81 3.88 -6.69
N LEU A 136 5.72 4.79 -6.33
CA LEU A 136 5.75 6.14 -6.90
C LEU A 136 5.99 6.14 -8.41
N ILE A 137 6.83 5.22 -8.90
CA ILE A 137 7.06 5.05 -10.34
C ILE A 137 5.80 4.53 -11.02
N ALA A 138 5.15 3.50 -10.45
CA ALA A 138 3.92 2.94 -10.98
C ALA A 138 2.78 3.97 -11.02
N MET A 139 2.66 4.81 -9.97
CA MET A 139 1.64 5.86 -9.89
C MET A 139 1.79 6.95 -10.97
N LYS A 140 2.97 7.15 -11.52
CA LYS A 140 3.14 8.07 -12.67
C LYS A 140 2.39 7.60 -13.93
N GLY A 141 2.18 6.30 -14.08
CA GLY A 141 1.40 5.72 -15.17
C GLY A 141 -0.11 5.66 -14.90
N TYR A 142 -0.54 6.00 -13.70
CA TYR A 142 -1.96 5.94 -13.33
C TYR A 142 -2.71 7.18 -13.84
N THR A 143 -3.56 6.98 -14.84
CA THR A 143 -4.28 8.06 -15.54
C THR A 143 -5.70 8.28 -15.02
N LEU A 144 -6.22 7.40 -14.16
CA LEU A 144 -7.56 7.49 -13.60
C LEU A 144 -7.61 8.51 -12.44
N THR A 145 -7.32 9.77 -12.77
CA THR A 145 -7.35 10.88 -11.81
C THR A 145 -8.77 11.37 -11.56
N GLY A 146 -8.97 12.19 -10.52
CA GLY A 146 -10.30 12.65 -10.12
C GLY A 146 -11.12 13.28 -11.24
N ALA A 147 -10.52 14.06 -12.15
CA ALA A 147 -11.22 14.65 -13.30
C ALA A 147 -11.66 13.57 -14.30
N LYS A 148 -10.78 12.62 -14.61
CA LYS A 148 -11.12 11.52 -15.54
C LYS A 148 -12.14 10.57 -14.94
N MET A 149 -12.05 10.29 -13.64
CA MET A 149 -13.03 9.44 -12.94
C MET A 149 -14.42 10.09 -12.88
N LYS A 150 -14.51 11.40 -12.70
CA LYS A 150 -15.80 12.11 -12.79
C LYS A 150 -16.46 11.93 -14.16
N GLU A 151 -15.70 12.06 -15.24
CA GLU A 151 -16.20 11.82 -16.59
C GLU A 151 -16.71 10.37 -16.74
N ILE A 152 -15.90 9.39 -16.34
CA ILE A 152 -16.22 7.97 -16.43
C ILE A 152 -17.50 7.65 -15.66
N GLN A 153 -17.62 8.14 -14.44
CA GLN A 153 -18.79 7.90 -13.59
C GLN A 153 -20.05 8.55 -14.15
N ALA A 154 -19.94 9.80 -14.66
CA ALA A 154 -21.06 10.49 -15.29
C ALA A 154 -21.56 9.78 -16.55
N VAL A 155 -20.64 9.35 -17.42
CA VAL A 155 -20.98 8.59 -18.64
C VAL A 155 -21.61 7.25 -18.27
N ASN A 156 -21.04 6.50 -17.33
CA ASN A 156 -21.58 5.22 -16.89
C ASN A 156 -22.98 5.38 -16.26
N ALA A 157 -23.21 6.43 -15.48
CA ALA A 157 -24.51 6.72 -14.88
C ALA A 157 -25.56 7.00 -15.97
N CYS A 158 -25.25 7.87 -16.93
CA CYS A 158 -26.15 8.20 -18.04
C CYS A 158 -26.50 6.98 -18.89
N ARG A 159 -25.50 6.15 -19.24
CA ARG A 159 -25.70 4.89 -20.00
C ARG A 159 -26.58 3.91 -19.24
N ARG A 160 -26.33 3.74 -17.93
CA ARG A 160 -27.12 2.85 -17.07
C ARG A 160 -28.58 3.28 -17.00
N ASP A 161 -28.83 4.57 -16.82
CA ASP A 161 -30.19 5.12 -16.74
C ASP A 161 -30.93 5.01 -18.07
N ALA A 162 -30.21 5.17 -19.19
CA ALA A 162 -30.78 4.98 -20.51
C ALA A 162 -31.14 3.51 -20.77
N VAL A 163 -30.30 2.58 -20.38
CA VAL A 163 -30.57 1.14 -20.48
C VAL A 163 -31.76 0.75 -19.60
N ALA A 164 -31.86 1.31 -18.40
CA ALA A 164 -33.01 1.11 -17.51
C ALA A 164 -34.34 1.62 -18.11
N LYS A 165 -34.25 2.65 -18.97
CA LYS A 165 -35.41 3.18 -19.75
C LYS A 165 -35.68 2.41 -21.04
N GLY A 166 -34.99 1.29 -21.33
CA GLY A 166 -35.22 0.41 -22.46
C GLY A 166 -34.32 0.63 -23.68
N MET A 167 -33.31 1.49 -23.61
CA MET A 167 -32.30 1.64 -24.66
C MET A 167 -31.35 0.45 -24.66
N LYS A 168 -30.91 0.00 -25.86
CA LYS A 168 -29.87 -1.02 -25.93
C LYS A 168 -28.52 -0.48 -25.45
N LEU A 169 -27.73 -1.31 -24.79
CA LEU A 169 -26.43 -0.93 -24.28
C LEU A 169 -25.49 -0.41 -25.38
N GLU A 170 -25.48 -1.06 -26.53
CA GLU A 170 -24.68 -0.67 -27.69
C GLU A 170 -25.01 0.76 -28.15
N GLU A 171 -26.31 1.06 -28.29
CA GLU A 171 -26.78 2.40 -28.66
C GLU A 171 -26.39 3.46 -27.61
N ALA A 172 -26.46 3.11 -26.32
CA ALA A 172 -26.06 4.00 -25.25
C ALA A 172 -24.54 4.25 -25.25
N MET A 173 -23.73 3.24 -25.56
CA MET A 173 -22.28 3.35 -25.68
C MET A 173 -21.86 4.22 -26.86
N ASP A 174 -22.49 4.10 -27.99
CA ASP A 174 -22.21 4.90 -29.19
C ASP A 174 -22.60 6.37 -28.98
N LYS A 175 -23.71 6.60 -28.28
CA LYS A 175 -24.29 7.92 -28.09
C LYS A 175 -23.54 8.79 -27.09
N TRP A 176 -23.03 8.20 -26.00
CA TRP A 176 -22.38 8.93 -24.92
C TRP A 176 -20.99 8.35 -24.64
N GLN A 177 -19.98 8.99 -25.20
CA GLN A 177 -18.58 8.59 -25.05
C GLN A 177 -17.77 9.56 -24.19
N THR A 178 -18.18 10.82 -24.13
CA THR A 178 -17.49 11.88 -23.42
C THR A 178 -18.46 12.75 -22.64
N MET A 179 -17.93 13.53 -21.68
CA MET A 179 -18.70 14.45 -20.85
C MET A 179 -19.54 15.44 -21.67
N ASP A 180 -19.02 15.91 -22.81
CA ASP A 180 -19.67 16.92 -23.65
C ASP A 180 -20.93 16.41 -24.34
N GLN A 181 -21.05 15.10 -24.51
CA GLN A 181 -22.21 14.46 -25.15
C GLN A 181 -23.35 14.18 -24.16
N LEU A 182 -23.09 14.32 -22.86
CA LEU A 182 -24.07 14.02 -21.82
C LEU A 182 -25.18 15.11 -21.74
N PRO A 183 -26.39 14.75 -21.31
CA PRO A 183 -27.39 15.71 -20.87
C PRO A 183 -26.86 16.59 -19.72
N ALA A 184 -27.39 17.82 -19.61
CA ALA A 184 -26.94 18.81 -18.63
C ALA A 184 -26.98 18.31 -17.17
N GLU A 185 -27.92 17.43 -16.86
CA GLU A 185 -28.10 16.82 -15.54
C GLU A 185 -26.93 15.93 -15.07
N TYR A 186 -26.10 15.42 -15.99
CA TYR A 186 -24.93 14.55 -15.70
C TYR A 186 -23.60 15.29 -15.78
N ARG A 187 -23.58 16.58 -16.14
CA ARG A 187 -22.34 17.37 -16.32
C ARG A 187 -21.84 18.07 -15.06
N SER A 188 -22.49 17.88 -13.91
CA SER A 188 -22.17 18.57 -12.64
C SER A 188 -20.99 17.99 -11.86
#